data_064df163886c27a1103e1c846acf03f9
#
_entry.id   064df163886c27a1103e1c846acf03f9
#
_cell.length_a   1.000
_cell.length_b   1.000
_cell.length_c   1.000
_cell.angle_alpha   90.00
_cell.angle_beta   90.00
_cell.angle_gamma   90.00
#
_symmetry.space_group_name_H-M   'P 1'
#
loop_
_entity.id
_entity.type
_entity.pdbx_description
1 polymer ?
#
loop_
_entity_poly.entity_id
_entity_poly.type
_entity_poly.pdbx_seq_one_letter_code
_entity_poly.pdbx_strand_id
1 'polypeptide(L)'
;RHGGSGVVVLPCGAGKTLVGAGAMAAMQRTTLILVTSTVSARQWRTELLERTTLTEDEIGEYSGSRKEIRPVTIATYQVLTTKRKGAYPHLELLDARDWGLIVYDEVHLLPAPIFRMTADLQARRRLGLTATLVREDGREDDVFSLIGPKRYDAPWKDIEAQGYIAPAECTEIRLNLPTPD
;
A
#
# COMPACT_ATOMS: atom_id res chain seq x y z
N ARG A 1 -18.29 -4.65 -13.00
CA ARG A 1 -18.95 -4.71 -11.68
C ARG A 1 -18.45 -5.93 -10.90
N HIS A 2 -17.17 -5.98 -10.61
CA HIS A 2 -16.52 -7.15 -10.00
C HIS A 2 -16.09 -6.80 -8.59
N GLY A 3 -16.98 -6.81 -7.62
CA GLY A 3 -16.69 -6.77 -6.18
C GLY A 3 -15.95 -5.53 -5.63
N GLY A 4 -15.38 -4.66 -6.49
CA GLY A 4 -14.66 -3.44 -6.08
C GLY A 4 -13.32 -3.69 -5.40
N SER A 5 -12.67 -4.82 -5.68
CA SER A 5 -11.32 -5.13 -5.19
C SER A 5 -10.37 -5.39 -6.36
N GLY A 6 -9.09 -5.15 -6.19
CA GLY A 6 -8.08 -5.41 -7.21
C GLY A 6 -6.77 -4.66 -7.01
N VAL A 7 -5.83 -4.91 -7.89
CA VAL A 7 -4.50 -4.32 -7.88
C VAL A 7 -4.34 -3.33 -9.03
N VAL A 8 -3.76 -2.18 -8.73
CA VAL A 8 -3.39 -1.14 -9.69
C VAL A 8 -1.87 -1.02 -9.72
N VAL A 9 -1.29 -1.16 -10.89
CA VAL A 9 0.15 -1.03 -11.13
C VAL A 9 0.41 0.33 -11.75
N LEU A 10 1.16 1.17 -11.04
CA LEU A 10 1.52 2.51 -11.47
C LEU A 10 2.98 2.80 -11.10
N PRO A 11 3.76 3.39 -12.01
CA PRO A 11 5.13 3.82 -11.72
C PRO A 11 5.22 4.73 -10.48
N CYS A 12 6.41 4.82 -9.89
CA CYS A 12 6.67 5.80 -8.84
C CYS A 12 6.40 7.22 -9.37
N GLY A 13 5.76 8.05 -8.56
CA GLY A 13 5.39 9.41 -8.96
C GLY A 13 4.14 9.54 -9.82
N ALA A 14 3.57 8.45 -10.33
CA ALA A 14 2.38 8.48 -11.19
C ALA A 14 1.04 8.67 -10.44
N GLY A 15 1.06 9.06 -9.17
CA GLY A 15 -0.14 9.42 -8.41
C GLY A 15 -0.86 8.26 -7.73
N LYS A 16 -0.15 7.24 -7.24
CA LYS A 16 -0.75 6.12 -6.48
C LYS A 16 -1.67 6.61 -5.35
N THR A 17 -1.26 7.64 -4.60
CA THR A 17 -2.07 8.23 -3.53
C THR A 17 -3.39 8.80 -4.04
N LEU A 18 -3.40 9.43 -5.23
CA LEU A 18 -4.64 9.94 -5.85
C LEU A 18 -5.60 8.82 -6.24
N VAL A 19 -5.07 7.68 -6.71
CA VAL A 19 -5.90 6.49 -6.99
C VAL A 19 -6.53 5.97 -5.70
N GLY A 20 -5.75 5.90 -4.61
CA GLY A 20 -6.26 5.56 -3.29
C GLY A 20 -7.33 6.52 -2.80
N ALA A 21 -7.09 7.83 -2.89
CA ALA A 21 -8.05 8.87 -2.52
C ALA A 21 -9.34 8.78 -3.35
N GLY A 22 -9.22 8.53 -4.66
CA GLY A 22 -10.37 8.30 -5.54
C GLY A 22 -11.20 7.07 -5.14
N ALA A 23 -10.54 5.98 -4.76
CA ALA A 23 -11.22 4.80 -4.24
C ALA A 23 -11.94 5.08 -2.92
N MET A 24 -11.32 5.84 -2.01
CA MET A 24 -11.94 6.28 -0.75
C MET A 24 -13.18 7.14 -1.02
N ALA A 25 -13.09 8.12 -1.92
CA ALA A 25 -14.20 8.97 -2.30
C ALA A 25 -15.36 8.17 -2.92
N ALA A 26 -15.06 7.18 -3.76
CA ALA A 26 -16.07 6.31 -4.35
C ALA A 26 -16.75 5.38 -3.35
N MET A 27 -16.02 4.96 -2.30
CA MET A 27 -16.53 4.04 -1.28
C MET A 27 -17.26 4.74 -0.15
N GLN A 28 -16.82 5.94 0.23
CA GLN A 28 -17.33 6.73 1.37
C GLN A 28 -17.46 5.89 2.66
N ARG A 29 -16.40 5.14 2.98
CA ARG A 29 -16.33 4.22 4.13
C ARG A 29 -15.05 4.44 4.91
N THR A 30 -15.05 3.95 6.15
CA THR A 30 -13.83 3.86 6.96
C THR A 30 -12.74 3.14 6.17
N THR A 31 -11.55 3.72 6.16
CA THR A 31 -10.44 3.23 5.35
C THR A 31 -9.20 2.98 6.20
N LEU A 32 -8.62 1.80 6.03
CA LEU A 32 -7.30 1.47 6.56
C LEU A 32 -6.28 1.51 5.40
N ILE A 33 -5.24 2.32 5.54
CA ILE A 33 -4.15 2.43 4.57
C ILE A 33 -2.91 1.80 5.20
N LEU A 34 -2.38 0.76 4.57
CA LEU A 34 -1.20 0.06 5.02
C LEU A 34 0.00 0.46 4.17
N VAL A 35 1.04 0.96 4.81
CA VAL A 35 2.23 1.53 4.16
C VAL A 35 3.52 0.88 4.68
N THR A 36 4.61 1.03 3.94
CA THR A 36 5.90 0.40 4.24
C THR A 36 6.70 1.12 5.32
N SER A 37 6.48 2.43 5.52
CA SER A 37 7.29 3.24 6.42
C SER A 37 6.51 4.42 7.03
N THR A 38 7.05 5.02 8.07
CA THR A 38 6.52 6.27 8.64
C THR A 38 6.67 7.46 7.69
N VAL A 39 7.65 7.44 6.80
CA VAL A 39 7.82 8.44 5.76
C VAL A 39 6.65 8.36 4.78
N SER A 40 6.34 7.15 4.30
CA SER A 40 5.17 6.91 3.44
C SER A 40 3.87 7.30 4.15
N ALA A 41 3.74 7.03 5.45
CA ALA A 41 2.55 7.42 6.21
C ALA A 41 2.37 8.94 6.24
N ARG A 42 3.44 9.70 6.44
CA ARG A 42 3.41 11.17 6.40
C ARG A 42 3.06 11.71 5.01
N GLN A 43 3.65 11.12 3.98
CA GLN A 43 3.35 11.49 2.59
C GLN A 43 1.87 11.28 2.28
N TRP A 44 1.31 10.11 2.61
CA TRP A 44 -0.11 9.83 2.45
C TRP A 44 -0.98 10.85 3.19
N ARG A 45 -0.63 11.15 4.45
CA ARG A 45 -1.36 12.14 5.25
C ARG A 45 -1.35 13.51 4.58
N THR A 46 -0.18 14.00 4.17
CA THR A 46 -0.02 15.31 3.52
C THR A 46 -0.84 15.38 2.24
N GLU A 47 -0.70 14.41 1.35
CA GLU A 47 -1.43 14.39 0.09
C GLU A 47 -2.96 14.30 0.29
N LEU A 48 -3.43 13.52 1.27
CA LEU A 48 -4.86 13.44 1.58
C LEU A 48 -5.39 14.80 2.08
N LEU A 49 -4.66 15.49 2.96
CA LEU A 49 -5.05 16.81 3.46
C LEU A 49 -5.04 17.89 2.38
N GLU A 50 -4.08 17.83 1.45
CA GLU A 50 -3.96 18.82 0.39
C GLU A 50 -4.95 18.60 -0.77
N ARG A 51 -5.33 17.34 -1.03
CA ARG A 51 -6.05 16.98 -2.27
C ARG A 51 -7.47 16.46 -2.03
N THR A 52 -7.91 16.39 -0.78
CA THR A 52 -9.26 15.96 -0.41
C THR A 52 -9.89 16.92 0.59
N THR A 53 -11.14 16.68 0.93
CA THR A 53 -11.85 17.44 1.96
C THR A 53 -11.64 16.88 3.38
N LEU A 54 -10.81 15.86 3.54
CA LEU A 54 -10.51 15.27 4.84
C LEU A 54 -9.78 16.28 5.74
N THR A 55 -10.16 16.29 7.00
CA THR A 55 -9.54 17.10 8.04
C THR A 55 -8.50 16.32 8.84
N GLU A 56 -7.67 17.03 9.58
CA GLU A 56 -6.67 16.39 10.45
C GLU A 56 -7.29 15.43 11.47
N ASP A 57 -8.48 15.73 11.97
CA ASP A 57 -9.18 14.93 12.96
C ASP A 57 -9.75 13.61 12.37
N GLU A 58 -9.88 13.53 11.07
CA GLU A 58 -10.37 12.34 10.38
C GLU A 58 -9.27 11.37 10.00
N ILE A 59 -7.99 11.80 10.01
CA ILE A 59 -6.84 11.01 9.62
C ILE A 59 -5.98 10.67 10.84
N GLY A 60 -5.89 9.38 11.18
CA GLY A 60 -5.05 8.86 12.25
C GLY A 60 -3.79 8.19 11.71
N GLU A 61 -2.70 8.23 12.49
CA GLU A 61 -1.48 7.48 12.26
C GLU A 61 -1.34 6.36 13.28
N TYR A 62 -1.14 5.13 12.79
CA TYR A 62 -0.87 3.96 13.62
C TYR A 62 0.51 3.38 13.28
N SER A 63 1.52 3.84 14.01
CA SER A 63 2.93 3.53 13.78
C SER A 63 3.63 3.15 15.10
N GLY A 64 4.95 3.04 15.09
CA GLY A 64 5.73 2.77 16.29
C GLY A 64 5.50 3.78 17.42
N SER A 65 5.37 5.05 17.08
CA SER A 65 5.25 6.18 18.02
C SER A 65 3.83 6.69 18.25
N ARG A 66 2.91 6.43 17.34
CA ARG A 66 1.52 6.88 17.39
C ARG A 66 0.56 5.71 17.31
N LYS A 67 -0.59 5.82 17.98
CA LYS A 67 -1.63 4.77 18.03
C LYS A 67 -3.03 5.38 17.86
N GLU A 68 -3.17 6.24 16.85
CA GLU A 68 -4.43 6.93 16.58
C GLU A 68 -5.29 6.14 15.61
N ILE A 69 -6.50 5.78 16.00
CA ILE A 69 -7.48 5.11 15.16
C ILE A 69 -8.59 6.10 14.83
N ARG A 70 -8.69 6.47 13.56
CA ARG A 70 -9.64 7.46 13.02
C ARG A 70 -10.42 6.84 11.86
N PRO A 71 -11.44 7.51 11.30
CA PRO A 71 -12.17 7.00 10.13
C PRO A 71 -11.26 6.64 8.95
N VAL A 72 -10.18 7.41 8.74
CA VAL A 72 -9.06 7.08 7.87
C VAL A 72 -7.85 6.83 8.75
N THR A 73 -7.31 5.64 8.74
CA THR A 73 -6.15 5.28 9.56
C THR A 73 -5.02 4.80 8.66
N ILE A 74 -3.85 5.41 8.81
CA ILE A 74 -2.64 5.04 8.08
C ILE A 74 -1.73 4.26 9.04
N ALA A 75 -1.47 3.00 8.74
CA ALA A 75 -0.67 2.12 9.57
C ALA A 75 0.54 1.57 8.81
N THR A 76 1.67 1.41 9.49
CA THR A 76 2.85 0.80 8.89
C THR A 76 2.78 -0.73 8.97
N TYR A 77 3.24 -1.44 7.93
CA TYR A 77 3.41 -2.90 7.99
C TYR A 77 4.22 -3.34 9.20
N GLN A 78 5.24 -2.55 9.53
CA GLN A 78 6.17 -2.84 10.60
C GLN A 78 5.50 -2.89 11.99
N VAL A 79 4.57 -1.97 12.29
CA VAL A 79 3.86 -1.99 13.56
C VAL A 79 2.99 -3.23 13.70
N LEU A 80 2.33 -3.65 12.62
CA LEU A 80 1.47 -4.83 12.61
C LEU A 80 2.26 -6.14 12.79
N THR A 81 3.52 -6.18 12.31
CA THR A 81 4.40 -7.34 12.43
C THR A 81 5.23 -7.36 13.70
N THR A 82 5.11 -6.34 14.56
CA THR A 82 5.84 -6.29 15.83
C THR A 82 5.33 -7.39 16.77
N LYS A 83 6.23 -8.29 17.15
CA LYS A 83 5.95 -9.34 18.13
C LYS A 83 6.21 -8.87 19.56
N ARG A 84 5.27 -9.20 20.46
CA ARG A 84 5.47 -9.08 21.92
C ARG A 84 5.05 -10.38 22.57
N LYS A 85 5.94 -11.01 23.34
CA LYS A 85 5.67 -12.30 24.03
C LYS A 85 5.07 -13.38 23.10
N GLY A 86 5.57 -13.44 21.84
CA GLY A 86 5.12 -14.42 20.85
C GLY A 86 3.82 -14.07 20.08
N ALA A 87 3.12 -13.02 20.48
CA ALA A 87 1.90 -12.54 19.81
C ALA A 87 2.15 -11.26 18.99
N TYR A 88 1.21 -10.94 18.11
CA TYR A 88 1.16 -9.68 17.33
C TYR A 88 0.07 -8.77 17.89
N PRO A 89 0.33 -7.99 18.94
CA PRO A 89 -0.72 -7.24 19.68
C PRO A 89 -1.38 -6.17 18.81
N HIS A 90 -0.69 -5.67 17.79
CA HIS A 90 -1.20 -4.58 16.93
C HIS A 90 -2.10 -5.08 15.80
N LEU A 91 -2.30 -6.39 15.69
CA LEU A 91 -3.23 -6.92 14.70
C LEU A 91 -4.70 -6.70 15.06
N GLU A 92 -5.00 -6.44 16.33
CA GLU A 92 -6.31 -5.97 16.77
C GLU A 92 -6.76 -4.69 16.06
N LEU A 93 -5.83 -3.88 15.48
CA LEU A 93 -6.17 -2.76 14.62
C LEU A 93 -7.09 -3.19 13.46
N LEU A 94 -6.88 -4.38 12.96
CA LEU A 94 -7.63 -4.89 11.81
C LEU A 94 -9.11 -5.10 12.16
N ASP A 95 -9.40 -5.40 13.42
CA ASP A 95 -10.75 -5.60 13.96
C ASP A 95 -11.27 -4.37 14.71
N ALA A 96 -10.45 -3.33 14.88
CA ALA A 96 -10.80 -2.14 15.68
C ALA A 96 -11.96 -1.34 15.08
N ARG A 97 -12.24 -1.52 13.79
CA ARG A 97 -13.35 -0.90 13.06
C ARG A 97 -13.86 -1.83 11.96
N ASP A 98 -15.12 -1.62 11.54
CA ASP A 98 -15.64 -2.20 10.28
C ASP A 98 -15.01 -1.46 9.09
N TRP A 99 -13.80 -1.88 8.70
CA TRP A 99 -13.09 -1.27 7.58
C TRP A 99 -13.79 -1.57 6.26
N GLY A 100 -14.40 -0.55 5.67
CA GLY A 100 -15.07 -0.68 4.38
C GLY A 100 -14.10 -0.77 3.20
N LEU A 101 -12.89 -0.21 3.35
CA LEU A 101 -11.79 -0.27 2.37
C LEU A 101 -10.47 -0.49 3.09
N ILE A 102 -9.65 -1.41 2.57
CA ILE A 102 -8.23 -1.51 2.93
C ILE A 102 -7.39 -1.21 1.68
N VAL A 103 -6.49 -0.25 1.80
CA VAL A 103 -5.49 0.10 0.77
C VAL A 103 -4.14 -0.45 1.20
N TYR A 104 -3.50 -1.20 0.33
CA TYR A 104 -2.16 -1.74 0.52
C TYR A 104 -1.20 -0.99 -0.39
N ASP A 105 -0.40 -0.10 0.17
CA ASP A 105 0.63 0.62 -0.58
C ASP A 105 1.89 -0.24 -0.69
N GLU A 106 2.49 -0.28 -1.88
CA GLU A 106 3.58 -1.19 -2.25
C GLU A 106 3.27 -2.64 -1.86
N VAL A 107 2.13 -3.12 -2.35
CA VAL A 107 1.56 -4.43 -1.97
C VAL A 107 2.49 -5.61 -2.22
N HIS A 108 3.46 -5.49 -3.13
CA HIS A 108 4.49 -6.52 -3.37
C HIS A 108 5.41 -6.72 -2.15
N LEU A 109 5.52 -5.70 -1.26
CA LEU A 109 6.29 -5.78 -0.01
C LEU A 109 5.47 -6.25 1.20
N LEU A 110 4.21 -6.67 1.00
CA LEU A 110 3.34 -7.11 2.08
C LEU A 110 3.95 -8.32 2.82
N PRO A 111 4.26 -8.18 4.13
CA PRO A 111 4.86 -9.28 4.89
C PRO A 111 3.92 -10.48 5.02
N ALA A 112 4.48 -11.70 4.91
CA ALA A 112 3.71 -12.94 4.96
C ALA A 112 2.79 -13.10 6.19
N PRO A 113 3.14 -12.67 7.42
CA PRO A 113 2.23 -12.70 8.55
C PRO A 113 0.99 -11.83 8.35
N ILE A 114 1.17 -10.60 7.84
CA ILE A 114 0.05 -9.69 7.56
C ILE A 114 -0.81 -10.27 6.44
N PHE A 115 -0.18 -10.85 5.43
CA PHE A 115 -0.86 -11.50 4.33
C PHE A 115 -1.88 -12.55 4.83
N ARG A 116 -1.44 -13.47 5.68
CA ARG A 116 -2.32 -14.50 6.26
C ARG A 116 -3.46 -13.93 7.09
N MET A 117 -3.19 -12.92 7.88
CA MET A 117 -4.16 -12.35 8.82
C MET A 117 -5.16 -11.43 8.15
N THR A 118 -4.74 -10.71 7.11
CA THR A 118 -5.67 -9.93 6.29
C THR A 118 -6.48 -10.78 5.33
N ALA A 119 -6.06 -12.01 5.03
CA ALA A 119 -6.88 -12.96 4.28
C ALA A 119 -8.17 -13.31 5.03
N ASP A 120 -8.07 -13.45 6.36
CA ASP A 120 -9.20 -13.76 7.24
C ASP A 120 -10.07 -12.53 7.54
N LEU A 121 -9.57 -11.31 7.28
CA LEU A 121 -10.35 -10.10 7.45
C LEU A 121 -11.49 -10.03 6.45
N GLN A 122 -12.67 -9.87 6.96
CA GLN A 122 -13.88 -9.61 6.17
C GLN A 122 -13.94 -8.17 5.62
N ALA A 123 -12.81 -7.59 5.25
CA ALA A 123 -12.81 -6.28 4.59
C ALA A 123 -13.59 -6.38 3.29
N ARG A 124 -14.61 -5.55 3.18
CA ARG A 124 -15.54 -5.60 2.05
C ARG A 124 -14.84 -5.27 0.73
N ARG A 125 -13.78 -4.45 0.76
CA ARG A 125 -13.04 -4.04 -0.44
C ARG A 125 -11.55 -3.87 -0.15
N ARG A 126 -10.74 -4.26 -1.12
CA ARG A 126 -9.28 -4.23 -1.03
C ARG A 126 -8.68 -3.62 -2.28
N LEU A 127 -7.76 -2.68 -2.10
CA LEU A 127 -7.02 -2.04 -3.18
C LEU A 127 -5.53 -2.23 -2.96
N GLY A 128 -4.86 -2.93 -3.85
CA GLY A 128 -3.40 -3.01 -3.89
C GLY A 128 -2.84 -1.96 -4.83
N LEU A 129 -1.84 -1.21 -4.38
CA LEU A 129 -1.09 -0.25 -5.16
C LEU A 129 0.37 -0.69 -5.22
N THR A 130 0.99 -0.65 -6.39
CA THR A 130 2.40 -1.01 -6.54
C THR A 130 2.99 -0.39 -7.80
N ALA A 131 4.30 -0.18 -7.80
CA ALA A 131 5.04 0.17 -9.01
C ALA A 131 5.42 -1.07 -9.82
N THR A 132 5.63 -2.20 -9.15
CA THR A 132 5.99 -3.47 -9.78
C THR A 132 5.19 -4.60 -9.14
N LEU A 133 4.91 -5.66 -9.90
CA LEU A 133 4.28 -6.87 -9.36
C LEU A 133 5.28 -7.98 -9.05
N VAL A 134 6.57 -7.71 -9.19
CA VAL A 134 7.61 -8.69 -8.89
C VAL A 134 7.83 -8.76 -7.39
N ARG A 135 7.66 -9.93 -6.80
CA ARG A 135 7.99 -10.21 -5.40
C ARG A 135 9.31 -10.97 -5.33
N GLU A 136 10.12 -10.67 -4.32
CA GLU A 136 11.40 -11.37 -4.09
C GLU A 136 11.22 -12.86 -3.81
N ASP A 137 10.05 -13.27 -3.28
CA ASP A 137 9.71 -14.65 -2.97
C ASP A 137 8.98 -15.40 -4.12
N GLY A 138 8.77 -14.76 -5.28
CA GLY A 138 8.11 -15.32 -6.44
C GLY A 138 6.61 -15.64 -6.23
N ARG A 139 5.97 -15.02 -5.24
CA ARG A 139 4.57 -15.28 -4.87
C ARG A 139 3.62 -14.15 -5.26
N GLU A 140 3.71 -13.70 -6.50
CA GLU A 140 2.81 -12.67 -7.05
C GLU A 140 1.34 -13.13 -7.04
N ASP A 141 1.10 -14.41 -7.29
CA ASP A 141 -0.25 -14.99 -7.29
C ASP A 141 -0.94 -14.88 -5.93
N ASP A 142 -0.18 -14.88 -4.85
CA ASP A 142 -0.72 -14.69 -3.51
C ASP A 142 -1.34 -13.30 -3.36
N VAL A 143 -0.76 -12.27 -3.97
CA VAL A 143 -1.30 -10.90 -3.95
C VAL A 143 -2.65 -10.84 -4.66
N PHE A 144 -2.77 -11.50 -5.81
CA PHE A 144 -4.03 -11.56 -6.54
C PHE A 144 -5.11 -12.35 -5.81
N SER A 145 -4.72 -13.43 -5.14
CA SER A 145 -5.63 -14.24 -4.31
C SER A 145 -6.18 -13.46 -3.13
N LEU A 146 -5.36 -12.64 -2.48
CA LEU A 146 -5.76 -11.86 -1.32
C LEU A 146 -6.59 -10.62 -1.69
N ILE A 147 -6.13 -9.84 -2.66
CA ILE A 147 -6.67 -8.51 -2.94
C ILE A 147 -7.66 -8.55 -4.11
N GLY A 148 -7.37 -9.34 -5.11
CA GLY A 148 -8.13 -9.42 -6.33
C GLY A 148 -7.26 -9.21 -7.58
N PRO A 149 -7.83 -9.36 -8.77
CA PRO A 149 -7.07 -9.33 -10.00
C PRO A 149 -6.46 -7.95 -10.29
N LYS A 150 -5.43 -7.95 -11.13
CA LYS A 150 -4.89 -6.71 -11.70
C LYS A 150 -5.98 -5.99 -12.50
N ARG A 151 -6.32 -4.78 -12.09
CA ARG A 151 -7.37 -3.96 -12.71
C ARG A 151 -6.82 -2.94 -13.68
N TYR A 152 -5.63 -2.46 -13.40
CA TYR A 152 -4.98 -1.46 -14.21
C TYR A 152 -3.47 -1.65 -14.15
N ASP A 153 -2.82 -1.46 -15.27
CA ASP A 153 -1.38 -1.50 -15.41
C ASP A 153 -0.99 -0.39 -16.39
N ALA A 154 -0.27 0.60 -15.91
CA ALA A 154 0.24 1.67 -16.76
C ALA A 154 1.73 1.42 -17.03
N PRO A 155 2.11 1.05 -18.26
CA PRO A 155 3.51 0.93 -18.65
C PRO A 155 4.21 2.27 -18.41
N TRP A 156 5.35 2.23 -17.71
CA TRP A 156 6.06 3.45 -17.33
C TRP A 156 6.44 4.32 -18.55
N LYS A 157 6.74 3.69 -19.69
CA LYS A 157 7.05 4.37 -20.95
C LYS A 157 5.88 5.22 -21.47
N ASP A 158 4.65 4.77 -21.28
CA ASP A 158 3.47 5.51 -21.72
C ASP A 158 3.24 6.74 -20.83
N ILE A 159 3.46 6.57 -19.52
CA ILE A 159 3.35 7.65 -18.53
C ILE A 159 4.47 8.68 -18.70
N GLU A 160 5.70 8.22 -19.01
CA GLU A 160 6.83 9.07 -19.35
C GLU A 160 6.57 9.87 -20.63
N ALA A 161 6.10 9.21 -21.69
CA ALA A 161 5.79 9.85 -22.97
C ALA A 161 4.71 10.93 -22.85
N GLN A 162 3.82 10.80 -21.88
CA GLN A 162 2.79 11.78 -21.56
C GLN A 162 3.28 12.91 -20.63
N GLY A 163 4.53 12.85 -20.16
CA GLY A 163 5.13 13.87 -19.30
C GLY A 163 4.70 13.84 -17.83
N TYR A 164 4.03 12.77 -17.39
CA TYR A 164 3.61 12.62 -15.99
C TYR A 164 4.74 12.20 -15.05
N ILE A 165 5.79 11.57 -15.58
CA ILE A 165 7.01 11.21 -14.85
C ILE A 165 8.22 11.66 -15.64
N ALA A 166 9.33 11.91 -14.93
CA ALA A 166 10.60 12.32 -15.56
C ALA A 166 11.17 11.16 -16.40
N PRO A 167 11.84 11.46 -17.53
CA PRO A 167 12.58 10.46 -18.28
C PRO A 167 13.65 9.80 -17.41
N ALA A 168 13.81 8.49 -17.56
CA ALA A 168 14.84 7.74 -16.85
C ALA A 168 15.96 7.36 -17.84
N GLU A 169 17.19 7.80 -17.55
CA GLU A 169 18.39 7.31 -18.21
C GLU A 169 19.01 6.21 -17.34
N CYS A 170 19.10 5.00 -17.87
CA CYS A 170 19.72 3.89 -17.18
C CYS A 170 21.12 3.60 -17.76
N THR A 171 22.15 3.70 -16.91
CA THR A 171 23.51 3.33 -17.26
C THR A 171 23.91 2.08 -16.50
N GLU A 172 24.19 0.99 -17.20
CA GLU A 172 24.72 -0.23 -16.62
C GLU A 172 26.26 -0.17 -16.56
N ILE A 173 26.81 -0.25 -15.36
CA ILE A 173 28.27 -0.34 -15.15
C ILE A 173 28.60 -1.76 -14.71
N ARG A 174 29.27 -2.51 -15.57
CA ARG A 174 29.75 -3.86 -15.25
C ARG A 174 31.17 -3.79 -14.72
N LEU A 175 31.37 -4.22 -13.50
CA LEU A 175 32.68 -4.35 -12.88
C LEU A 175 33.08 -5.82 -12.83
N ASN A 176 34.27 -6.13 -13.37
CA ASN A 176 34.86 -7.44 -13.18
C ASN A 176 35.55 -7.48 -11.80
N LEU A 177 34.99 -8.25 -10.88
CA LEU A 177 35.65 -8.50 -9.60
C LEU A 177 36.82 -9.47 -9.84
N PRO A 178 38.04 -9.19 -9.31
CA PRO A 178 39.12 -10.16 -9.37
C PRO A 178 38.69 -11.42 -8.61
N THR A 179 38.94 -12.60 -9.24
CA THR A 179 38.78 -13.87 -8.55
C THR A 179 39.70 -13.91 -7.34
N PRO A 180 39.18 -14.25 -6.15
CA PRO A 180 40.06 -14.45 -4.99
C PRO A 180 40.98 -15.67 -5.30
N ASP A 181 42.28 -15.51 -5.07
CA ASP A 181 43.28 -16.57 -5.14
C ASP A 181 43.03 -17.67 -4.08
#